data_3aa4b4db0e7cc31a7cf97442ce6b249c
#
_entry.id   3aa4b4db0e7cc31a7cf97442ce6b249c
#
_cell.length_a   1.000
_cell.length_b   1.000
_cell.length_c   1.000
_cell.angle_alpha   90.00
_cell.angle_beta   90.00
_cell.angle_gamma   90.00
#
_symmetry.space_group_name_H-M   'P 1'
#
loop_
_entity.id
_entity.type
_entity.pdbx_description
1 polymer ?
#
loop_
_entity_poly.entity_id
_entity_poly.type
_entity_poly.pdbx_seq_one_letter_code
_entity_poly.pdbx_strand_id
1 'polypeptide(L)'
;MSKTRDFLGPYRLARPIRFGTTCEVWEAIEENTQKRYAIKLLRKQARTDKHEIASLKHEFNVANDLNNSPRIIKVKEHRVESGVPFLVMELFSELNMKQALRQGPESVAYMLDKIVEQAGEGLYYMHTRNWVHLDVKPDNFLLSSEGVVKLIDFTITERKKTGLRKMLHSSKVARGTRSYMAPEQIRRKVCDERTDVYAYGCVLFELCTGKPPYTGDTPNDLLNRHLNSSIPSPISYNNNISKDFANIIKSMMAKKPDDRPASMWEFLKDVRGISLFNKRPRKPKESVFDNSSSIKGADDMIKKPKAGFDEEDE
;
A
#
# COMPACT_ATOMS: atom_id res chain seq x y z
N MET A 1 2.11 30.28 25.22
CA MET A 1 1.01 30.31 24.24
C MET A 1 1.18 29.19 23.23
N SER A 2 0.12 28.50 22.87
CA SER A 2 -0.04 27.38 21.93
C SER A 2 0.13 25.95 22.49
N LYS A 3 -0.69 25.59 23.48
CA LYS A 3 -0.82 24.18 23.92
C LYS A 3 -1.99 23.41 23.27
N THR A 4 -2.79 24.07 22.41
CA THR A 4 -4.04 23.50 21.86
C THR A 4 -3.88 22.79 20.50
N ARG A 5 -2.71 22.82 19.85
CA ARG A 5 -2.49 22.20 18.53
C ARG A 5 -2.05 20.74 18.58
N ASP A 6 -1.62 20.26 19.74
CA ASP A 6 -0.94 18.95 19.85
C ASP A 6 -1.87 17.84 20.35
N PHE A 7 -3.16 18.12 20.60
CA PHE A 7 -4.11 17.15 21.14
C PHE A 7 -5.32 16.93 20.21
N LEU A 8 -5.70 15.67 20.07
CA LEU A 8 -6.96 15.21 19.48
C LEU A 8 -7.70 14.34 20.51
N GLY A 9 -8.61 14.94 21.28
CA GLY A 9 -9.23 14.29 22.43
C GLY A 9 -8.17 13.83 23.44
N PRO A 10 -8.12 12.54 23.82
CA PRO A 10 -7.14 12.02 24.78
C PRO A 10 -5.76 11.75 24.16
N TYR A 11 -5.56 12.00 22.87
CA TYR A 11 -4.34 11.66 22.15
C TYR A 11 -3.46 12.89 21.96
N ARG A 12 -2.26 12.87 22.53
CA ARG A 12 -1.22 13.87 22.28
C ARG A 12 -0.41 13.48 21.03
N LEU A 13 -0.41 14.31 20.00
CA LEU A 13 0.38 14.13 18.79
C LEU A 13 1.87 14.33 19.12
N ALA A 14 2.70 13.32 18.88
CA ALA A 14 4.11 13.34 19.25
C ALA A 14 5.02 13.71 18.08
N ARG A 15 4.92 12.98 16.97
CA ARG A 15 5.72 13.25 15.77
C ARG A 15 4.95 12.86 14.50
N PRO A 16 5.17 13.56 13.38
CA PRO A 16 4.60 13.14 12.11
C PRO A 16 5.28 11.87 11.61
N ILE A 17 4.48 10.95 11.04
CA ILE A 17 4.95 9.75 10.34
C ILE A 17 4.88 9.97 8.83
N ARG A 18 3.77 10.55 8.34
CA ARG A 18 3.55 10.75 6.90
C ARG A 18 2.64 11.94 6.64
N PHE A 19 2.99 12.71 5.60
CA PHE A 19 2.12 13.74 5.03
C PHE A 19 1.64 13.28 3.65
N GLY A 20 0.34 13.06 3.51
CA GLY A 20 -0.32 12.81 2.22
C GLY A 20 -1.01 14.06 1.69
N THR A 21 -1.70 13.93 0.56
CA THR A 21 -2.44 15.05 -0.06
C THR A 21 -3.63 15.49 0.81
N THR A 22 -4.44 14.54 1.28
CA THR A 22 -5.68 14.79 2.03
C THR A 22 -5.58 14.40 3.50
N CYS A 23 -4.65 13.51 3.86
CA CYS A 23 -4.46 12.99 5.21
C CYS A 23 -3.03 13.21 5.71
N GLU A 24 -2.90 13.24 7.03
CA GLU A 24 -1.64 13.16 7.75
C GLU A 24 -1.69 11.94 8.67
N VAL A 25 -0.55 11.29 8.88
CA VAL A 25 -0.40 10.22 9.88
C VAL A 25 0.62 10.67 10.92
N TRP A 26 0.22 10.60 12.17
CA TRP A 26 1.01 11.01 13.32
C TRP A 26 1.18 9.86 14.29
N GLU A 27 2.32 9.77 14.91
CA GLU A 27 2.48 9.03 16.14
C GLU A 27 1.85 9.86 17.27
N ALA A 28 1.07 9.19 18.12
CA ALA A 28 0.38 9.83 19.24
C ALA A 28 0.45 8.97 20.50
N ILE A 29 0.34 9.61 21.65
CA ILE A 29 0.32 8.98 22.97
C ILE A 29 -1.03 9.24 23.60
N GLU A 30 -1.73 8.19 24.01
CA GLU A 30 -2.97 8.28 24.77
C GLU A 30 -2.63 8.66 26.22
N GLU A 31 -3.06 9.83 26.67
CA GLU A 31 -2.68 10.44 27.95
C GLU A 31 -2.94 9.51 29.16
N ASN A 32 -4.12 8.87 29.19
CA ASN A 32 -4.54 8.05 30.32
C ASN A 32 -3.77 6.73 30.46
N THR A 33 -3.37 6.12 29.33
CA THR A 33 -2.76 4.78 29.33
C THR A 33 -1.29 4.80 28.97
N GLN A 34 -0.77 5.94 28.49
CA GLN A 34 0.59 6.11 27.94
C GLN A 34 0.89 5.18 26.75
N LYS A 35 -0.14 4.57 26.17
CA LYS A 35 0.00 3.74 24.97
C LYS A 35 0.19 4.58 23.73
N ARG A 36 1.04 4.07 22.83
CA ARG A 36 1.35 4.73 21.55
C ARG A 36 0.45 4.19 20.45
N TYR A 37 -0.01 5.10 19.59
CA TYR A 37 -0.88 4.82 18.45
C TYR A 37 -0.41 5.57 17.21
N ALA A 38 -0.88 5.15 16.04
CA ALA A 38 -0.84 5.95 14.84
C ALA A 38 -2.21 6.63 14.65
N ILE A 39 -2.21 7.93 14.40
CA ILE A 39 -3.44 8.69 14.12
C ILE A 39 -3.39 9.16 12.66
N LYS A 40 -4.36 8.69 11.85
CA LYS A 40 -4.60 9.18 10.49
C LYS A 40 -5.73 10.21 10.55
N LEU A 41 -5.42 11.46 10.26
CA LEU A 41 -6.37 12.58 10.32
C LEU A 41 -6.46 13.31 8.99
N LEU A 42 -7.62 13.91 8.70
CA LEU A 42 -7.81 14.76 7.54
C LEU A 42 -7.08 16.09 7.71
N ARG A 43 -6.34 16.50 6.67
CA ARG A 43 -5.73 17.84 6.61
C ARG A 43 -6.80 18.91 6.57
N LYS A 44 -6.46 20.13 7.01
CA LYS A 44 -7.40 21.26 7.18
C LYS A 44 -8.27 21.47 5.93
N GLN A 45 -7.69 21.42 4.73
CA GLN A 45 -8.41 21.61 3.47
C GLN A 45 -9.39 20.47 3.11
N ALA A 46 -9.21 19.28 3.70
CA ALA A 46 -10.06 18.11 3.43
C ALA A 46 -11.15 17.87 4.47
N ARG A 47 -11.15 18.61 5.61
CA ARG A 47 -12.08 18.38 6.74
C ARG A 47 -13.52 18.74 6.44
N THR A 48 -13.77 19.55 5.42
CA THR A 48 -15.13 19.93 4.97
C THR A 48 -15.57 19.16 3.72
N ASP A 49 -14.68 18.39 3.12
CA ASP A 49 -15.00 17.57 1.97
C ASP A 49 -15.74 16.29 2.41
N LYS A 50 -17.02 16.20 2.04
CA LYS A 50 -17.88 15.07 2.38
C LYS A 50 -17.37 13.75 1.84
N HIS A 51 -16.68 13.75 0.68
CA HIS A 51 -16.11 12.56 0.08
C HIS A 51 -14.93 12.06 0.91
N GLU A 52 -14.02 12.94 1.33
CA GLU A 52 -12.87 12.58 2.14
C GLU A 52 -13.28 12.07 3.53
N ILE A 53 -14.27 12.72 4.17
CA ILE A 53 -14.84 12.27 5.44
C ILE A 53 -15.46 10.86 5.28
N ALA A 54 -16.25 10.66 4.23
CA ALA A 54 -16.85 9.35 3.95
C ALA A 54 -15.81 8.28 3.64
N SER A 55 -14.73 8.61 2.92
CA SER A 55 -13.61 7.73 2.64
C SER A 55 -12.88 7.27 3.91
N LEU A 56 -12.63 8.21 4.85
CA LEU A 56 -12.00 7.86 6.13
C LEU A 56 -12.89 6.93 6.96
N LYS A 57 -14.20 7.20 7.00
CA LYS A 57 -15.17 6.31 7.67
C LYS A 57 -15.28 4.95 6.98
N HIS A 58 -15.21 4.92 5.65
CA HIS A 58 -15.20 3.68 4.88
C HIS A 58 -13.97 2.82 5.23
N GLU A 59 -12.78 3.44 5.26
CA GLU A 59 -11.54 2.77 5.66
C GLU A 59 -11.65 2.15 7.06
N PHE A 60 -12.24 2.86 8.03
CA PHE A 60 -12.54 2.31 9.36
C PHE A 60 -13.41 1.07 9.29
N ASN A 61 -14.52 1.13 8.54
CA ASN A 61 -15.47 0.02 8.46
C ASN A 61 -14.83 -1.23 7.83
N VAL A 62 -14.02 -1.06 6.79
CA VAL A 62 -13.28 -2.16 6.15
C VAL A 62 -12.26 -2.74 7.13
N ALA A 63 -11.42 -1.91 7.74
CA ALA A 63 -10.41 -2.37 8.68
C ALA A 63 -11.01 -3.09 9.89
N ASN A 64 -12.15 -2.62 10.40
CA ASN A 64 -12.86 -3.25 11.51
C ASN A 64 -13.43 -4.63 11.14
N ASP A 65 -13.95 -4.81 9.91
CA ASP A 65 -14.39 -6.10 9.39
C ASP A 65 -13.21 -7.09 9.21
N LEU A 66 -12.01 -6.57 9.00
CA LEU A 66 -10.77 -7.32 8.80
C LEU A 66 -9.90 -7.47 10.07
N ASN A 67 -10.35 -7.01 11.22
CA ASN A 67 -9.54 -6.82 12.43
C ASN A 67 -8.96 -8.10 13.05
N ASN A 68 -9.45 -9.29 12.67
CA ASN A 68 -8.98 -10.57 13.21
C ASN A 68 -7.71 -11.12 12.52
N SER A 69 -7.21 -10.48 11.47
CA SER A 69 -5.99 -10.91 10.80
C SER A 69 -4.75 -10.22 11.38
N PRO A 70 -3.66 -10.97 11.68
CA PRO A 70 -2.39 -10.35 12.06
C PRO A 70 -1.69 -9.64 10.89
N ARG A 71 -2.16 -9.85 9.64
CA ARG A 71 -1.61 -9.26 8.42
C ARG A 71 -2.28 -7.94 8.04
N ILE A 72 -3.30 -7.52 8.77
CA ILE A 72 -4.04 -6.28 8.57
C ILE A 72 -3.72 -5.32 9.70
N ILE A 73 -3.54 -4.04 9.39
CA ILE A 73 -3.38 -3.01 10.41
C ILE A 73 -4.64 -2.92 11.27
N LYS A 74 -4.50 -2.94 12.59
CA LYS A 74 -5.63 -2.83 13.50
C LYS A 74 -6.05 -1.39 13.64
N VAL A 75 -7.34 -1.12 13.41
CA VAL A 75 -7.93 0.19 13.67
C VAL A 75 -8.77 0.08 14.95
N LYS A 76 -8.43 0.91 15.95
CA LYS A 76 -9.10 0.93 17.26
C LYS A 76 -10.43 1.66 17.18
N GLU A 77 -10.44 2.86 16.61
CA GLU A 77 -11.64 3.71 16.57
C GLU A 77 -11.57 4.75 15.45
N HIS A 78 -12.76 5.21 15.05
CA HIS A 78 -12.96 6.41 14.24
C HIS A 78 -13.60 7.48 15.13
N ARG A 79 -13.03 8.67 15.15
CA ARG A 79 -13.51 9.80 15.95
C ARG A 79 -13.59 11.09 15.15
N VAL A 80 -14.39 12.01 15.67
CA VAL A 80 -14.39 13.41 15.25
C VAL A 80 -14.21 14.24 16.52
N GLU A 81 -13.15 15.03 16.58
CA GLU A 81 -12.84 15.90 17.72
C GLU A 81 -12.60 17.32 17.22
N SER A 82 -13.32 18.30 17.78
CA SER A 82 -13.22 19.71 17.36
C SER A 82 -13.31 19.91 15.82
N GLY A 83 -14.19 19.13 15.15
CA GLY A 83 -14.38 19.17 13.71
C GLY A 83 -13.29 18.47 12.90
N VAL A 84 -12.37 17.74 13.54
CA VAL A 84 -11.32 16.96 12.87
C VAL A 84 -11.68 15.47 12.88
N PRO A 85 -12.02 14.88 11.72
CA PRO A 85 -12.18 13.43 11.62
C PRO A 85 -10.81 12.73 11.61
N PHE A 86 -10.69 11.62 12.37
CA PHE A 86 -9.47 10.82 12.42
C PHE A 86 -9.71 9.35 12.77
N LEU A 87 -8.74 8.50 12.44
CA LEU A 87 -8.65 7.11 12.84
C LEU A 87 -7.53 6.92 13.85
N VAL A 88 -7.78 6.11 14.86
CA VAL A 88 -6.76 5.62 15.81
C VAL A 88 -6.42 4.19 15.44
N MET A 89 -5.15 3.94 15.15
CA MET A 89 -4.65 2.67 14.67
C MET A 89 -3.51 2.17 15.56
N GLU A 90 -3.25 0.86 15.56
CA GLU A 90 -2.01 0.35 16.13
C GLU A 90 -0.80 1.06 15.52
N LEU A 91 0.19 1.36 16.35
CA LEU A 91 1.44 1.92 15.86
C LEU A 91 2.35 0.79 15.37
N PHE A 92 2.62 0.79 14.08
CA PHE A 92 3.63 -0.06 13.46
C PHE A 92 4.76 0.86 12.99
N SER A 93 5.78 1.03 13.83
CA SER A 93 6.86 2.03 13.67
C SER A 93 7.94 1.55 12.70
N GLU A 94 7.54 1.08 11.52
CA GLU A 94 8.42 0.46 10.55
C GLU A 94 8.24 1.08 9.17
N LEU A 95 9.10 0.70 8.23
CA LEU A 95 9.06 1.18 6.86
C LEU A 95 7.90 0.54 6.08
N ASN A 96 7.42 1.20 5.02
CA ASN A 96 6.67 0.48 4.00
C ASN A 96 7.64 -0.18 2.99
N MET A 97 7.14 -1.15 2.22
CA MET A 97 7.96 -1.87 1.23
C MET A 97 8.62 -0.93 0.22
N LYS A 98 7.94 0.17 -0.17
CA LYS A 98 8.52 1.16 -1.09
C LYS A 98 9.72 1.88 -0.49
N GLN A 99 9.64 2.21 0.78
CA GLN A 99 10.75 2.82 1.52
C GLN A 99 11.92 1.83 1.68
N ALA A 100 11.61 0.56 2.01
CA ALA A 100 12.62 -0.48 2.12
C ALA A 100 13.39 -0.71 0.81
N LEU A 101 12.71 -0.60 -0.35
CA LEU A 101 13.32 -0.74 -1.67
C LEU A 101 14.22 0.44 -2.11
N ARG A 102 14.25 1.57 -1.37
CA ARG A 102 15.09 2.72 -1.74
C ARG A 102 16.59 2.40 -1.78
N GLN A 103 17.02 1.40 -1.01
CA GLN A 103 18.42 0.91 -0.98
C GLN A 103 18.66 -0.26 -1.96
N GLY A 104 17.71 -0.54 -2.84
CA GLY A 104 17.76 -1.65 -3.79
C GLY A 104 16.99 -2.90 -3.31
N PRO A 105 16.71 -3.84 -4.21
CA PRO A 105 15.96 -5.05 -3.90
C PRO A 105 16.71 -5.99 -2.94
N GLU A 106 18.05 -5.94 -2.90
CA GLU A 106 18.89 -6.72 -1.98
C GLU A 106 18.64 -6.40 -0.50
N SER A 107 18.15 -5.20 -0.22
CA SER A 107 17.82 -4.76 1.16
C SER A 107 16.74 -5.62 1.82
N VAL A 108 15.87 -6.25 1.03
CA VAL A 108 14.76 -7.09 1.50
C VAL A 108 14.83 -8.53 1.00
N ALA A 109 15.73 -8.84 0.05
CA ALA A 109 15.81 -10.14 -0.61
C ALA A 109 16.00 -11.32 0.36
N TYR A 110 16.77 -11.13 1.44
CA TYR A 110 17.06 -12.18 2.43
C TYR A 110 15.84 -12.65 3.24
N MET A 111 14.77 -11.85 3.26
CA MET A 111 13.50 -12.17 3.92
C MET A 111 12.32 -12.18 2.95
N LEU A 112 12.59 -12.22 1.64
CA LEU A 112 11.55 -12.11 0.61
C LEU A 112 10.52 -13.25 0.71
N ASP A 113 10.93 -14.47 1.08
CA ASP A 113 10.02 -15.60 1.30
C ASP A 113 8.91 -15.23 2.30
N LYS A 114 9.29 -14.65 3.45
CA LYS A 114 8.34 -14.20 4.47
C LYS A 114 7.44 -13.06 3.97
N ILE A 115 8.04 -12.08 3.27
CA ILE A 115 7.31 -10.92 2.73
C ILE A 115 6.24 -11.36 1.75
N VAL A 116 6.63 -12.22 0.79
CA VAL A 116 5.76 -12.73 -0.27
C VAL A 116 4.58 -13.52 0.32
N GLU A 117 4.85 -14.39 1.26
CA GLU A 117 3.83 -15.19 1.91
C GLU A 117 2.87 -14.32 2.74
N GLN A 118 3.38 -13.49 3.64
CA GLN A 118 2.56 -12.72 4.57
C GLN A 118 1.72 -11.64 3.88
N ALA A 119 2.27 -10.97 2.86
CA ALA A 119 1.49 -10.01 2.06
C ALA A 119 0.37 -10.73 1.28
N GLY A 120 0.68 -11.91 0.71
CA GLY A 120 -0.31 -12.76 0.07
C GLY A 120 -1.41 -13.24 1.01
N GLU A 121 -1.05 -13.63 2.26
CA GLU A 121 -2.01 -14.00 3.32
C GLU A 121 -2.95 -12.84 3.68
N GLY A 122 -2.43 -11.61 3.74
CA GLY A 122 -3.23 -10.41 4.00
C GLY A 122 -4.29 -10.19 2.93
N LEU A 123 -3.91 -10.27 1.65
CA LEU A 123 -4.81 -10.16 0.51
C LEU A 123 -5.81 -11.33 0.48
N TYR A 124 -5.34 -12.57 0.68
CA TYR A 124 -6.21 -13.74 0.75
C TYR A 124 -7.29 -13.58 1.83
N TYR A 125 -6.90 -13.14 3.03
CA TYR A 125 -7.85 -12.90 4.11
C TYR A 125 -8.92 -11.87 3.74
N MET A 126 -8.54 -10.76 3.10
CA MET A 126 -9.50 -9.77 2.57
C MET A 126 -10.49 -10.40 1.59
N HIS A 127 -9.99 -11.20 0.65
CA HIS A 127 -10.80 -11.84 -0.38
C HIS A 127 -11.80 -12.83 0.22
N THR A 128 -11.43 -13.58 1.27
CA THR A 128 -12.36 -14.47 2.00
C THR A 128 -13.50 -13.72 2.69
N ARG A 129 -13.29 -12.42 2.98
CA ARG A 129 -14.29 -11.51 3.52
C ARG A 129 -15.03 -10.73 2.44
N ASN A 130 -14.88 -11.11 1.17
CA ASN A 130 -15.48 -10.47 0.00
C ASN A 130 -15.05 -8.99 -0.18
N TRP A 131 -13.83 -8.63 0.24
CA TRP A 131 -13.24 -7.33 -0.03
C TRP A 131 -12.16 -7.43 -1.11
N VAL A 132 -12.12 -6.47 -2.03
CA VAL A 132 -11.08 -6.30 -3.05
C VAL A 132 -10.39 -4.97 -2.77
N HIS A 133 -9.06 -4.99 -2.66
CA HIS A 133 -8.27 -3.83 -2.20
C HIS A 133 -8.24 -2.70 -3.21
N LEU A 134 -8.00 -3.01 -4.48
CA LEU A 134 -7.96 -2.12 -5.65
C LEU A 134 -6.81 -1.10 -5.69
N ASP A 135 -5.98 -1.00 -4.65
CA ASP A 135 -4.77 -0.16 -4.63
C ASP A 135 -3.57 -0.91 -4.02
N VAL A 136 -3.38 -2.16 -4.44
CA VAL A 136 -2.23 -2.98 -4.03
C VAL A 136 -0.96 -2.39 -4.62
N LYS A 137 -0.05 -1.94 -3.73
CA LYS A 137 1.24 -1.33 -4.07
C LYS A 137 2.21 -1.44 -2.90
N PRO A 138 3.52 -1.30 -3.10
CA PRO A 138 4.52 -1.42 -2.03
C PRO A 138 4.31 -0.42 -0.89
N ASP A 139 3.73 0.76 -1.17
CA ASP A 139 3.42 1.78 -0.16
C ASP A 139 2.38 1.34 0.87
N ASN A 140 1.51 0.40 0.50
CA ASN A 140 0.39 -0.08 1.32
C ASN A 140 0.72 -1.36 2.11
N PHE A 141 1.99 -1.79 2.10
CA PHE A 141 2.49 -2.85 2.97
C PHE A 141 3.56 -2.30 3.91
N LEU A 142 3.30 -2.29 5.20
CA LEU A 142 4.31 -2.04 6.22
C LEU A 142 5.15 -3.30 6.41
N LEU A 143 6.44 -3.11 6.66
CA LEU A 143 7.43 -4.19 6.73
C LEU A 143 8.38 -3.96 7.88
N SER A 144 8.47 -4.94 8.82
CA SER A 144 9.44 -4.88 9.92
C SER A 144 10.80 -5.47 9.53
N SER A 145 11.80 -5.19 10.37
CA SER A 145 13.15 -5.75 10.29
C SER A 145 13.18 -7.28 10.36
N GLU A 146 12.16 -7.91 10.96
CA GLU A 146 11.99 -9.37 11.04
C GLU A 146 11.16 -9.95 9.89
N GLY A 147 10.74 -9.11 8.92
CA GLY A 147 9.92 -9.52 7.80
C GLY A 147 8.44 -9.69 8.14
N VAL A 148 7.95 -9.06 9.22
CA VAL A 148 6.51 -9.00 9.50
C VAL A 148 5.85 -8.01 8.57
N VAL A 149 4.75 -8.41 7.93
CA VAL A 149 4.02 -7.57 6.97
C VAL A 149 2.64 -7.24 7.50
N LYS A 150 2.23 -5.96 7.34
CA LYS A 150 0.86 -5.49 7.57
C LYS A 150 0.35 -4.69 6.38
N LEU A 151 -0.84 -5.04 5.91
CA LEU A 151 -1.55 -4.34 4.85
C LEU A 151 -2.33 -3.16 5.45
N ILE A 152 -2.27 -2.01 4.77
CA ILE A 152 -2.86 -0.74 5.19
C ILE A 152 -3.61 -0.06 4.04
N ASP A 153 -4.38 0.96 4.37
CA ASP A 153 -5.04 1.89 3.44
C ASP A 153 -6.16 1.25 2.61
N PHE A 154 -7.37 1.22 3.20
CA PHE A 154 -8.56 0.64 2.57
C PHE A 154 -9.50 1.69 1.97
N THR A 155 -8.97 2.86 1.63
CA THR A 155 -9.75 4.04 1.20
C THR A 155 -10.61 3.77 -0.04
N ILE A 156 -10.10 2.99 -1.01
CA ILE A 156 -10.80 2.67 -2.26
C ILE A 156 -11.22 1.20 -2.40
N THR A 157 -11.09 0.45 -1.31
CA THR A 157 -11.50 -0.96 -1.22
C THR A 157 -13.00 -1.12 -1.50
N GLU A 158 -13.38 -2.12 -2.28
CA GLU A 158 -14.78 -2.38 -2.62
C GLU A 158 -15.20 -3.81 -2.25
N ARG A 159 -16.49 -4.01 -1.99
CA ARG A 159 -17.07 -5.36 -1.89
C ARG A 159 -17.05 -6.05 -3.25
N LYS A 160 -16.64 -7.33 -3.27
CA LYS A 160 -16.73 -8.18 -4.46
C LYS A 160 -18.16 -8.18 -5.00
N LYS A 161 -18.33 -7.84 -6.26
CA LYS A 161 -19.63 -7.83 -6.93
C LYS A 161 -19.99 -9.24 -7.38
N THR A 162 -21.14 -9.74 -6.98
CA THR A 162 -21.65 -11.06 -7.32
C THR A 162 -23.02 -10.98 -8.01
N GLY A 163 -23.38 -12.00 -8.78
CA GLY A 163 -24.70 -12.11 -9.44
C GLY A 163 -25.01 -10.95 -10.40
N LEU A 164 -26.25 -10.51 -10.46
CA LEU A 164 -26.73 -9.45 -11.35
C LEU A 164 -26.00 -8.11 -11.15
N ARG A 165 -25.49 -7.84 -9.96
CA ARG A 165 -24.69 -6.62 -9.69
C ARG A 165 -23.38 -6.57 -10.49
N LYS A 166 -22.85 -7.73 -10.89
CA LYS A 166 -21.66 -7.82 -11.75
C LYS A 166 -21.94 -7.27 -13.15
N MET A 167 -23.18 -7.36 -13.63
CA MET A 167 -23.55 -6.91 -14.98
C MET A 167 -23.89 -5.41 -15.06
N LEU A 168 -24.27 -4.78 -13.95
CA LEU A 168 -24.86 -3.44 -13.94
C LEU A 168 -23.88 -2.30 -13.58
N HIS A 169 -22.63 -2.58 -13.20
CA HIS A 169 -21.73 -1.55 -12.69
C HIS A 169 -20.34 -1.63 -13.33
N SER A 170 -20.06 -0.68 -14.22
CA SER A 170 -18.69 -0.26 -14.50
C SER A 170 -18.33 0.92 -13.58
N SER A 171 -17.10 0.99 -13.08
CA SER A 171 -16.64 2.16 -12.32
C SER A 171 -16.62 3.39 -13.23
N LYS A 172 -17.20 4.52 -12.77
CA LYS A 172 -17.18 5.77 -13.55
C LYS A 172 -15.77 6.34 -13.73
N VAL A 173 -14.84 6.00 -12.81
CA VAL A 173 -13.46 6.49 -12.80
C VAL A 173 -12.52 5.33 -12.53
N ALA A 174 -11.39 5.27 -13.24
CA ALA A 174 -10.30 4.36 -12.90
C ALA A 174 -9.67 4.83 -11.57
N ARG A 175 -9.71 3.96 -10.55
CA ARG A 175 -9.14 4.21 -9.22
C ARG A 175 -7.95 3.30 -9.00
N GLY A 176 -6.97 3.77 -8.24
CA GLY A 176 -5.75 3.05 -7.92
C GLY A 176 -4.49 3.73 -8.45
N THR A 177 -3.35 3.24 -8.04
CA THR A 177 -2.04 3.77 -8.42
C THR A 177 -1.62 3.25 -9.79
N ARG A 178 -1.44 4.12 -10.78
CA ARG A 178 -1.25 3.78 -12.20
C ARG A 178 -0.17 2.73 -12.45
N SER A 179 0.91 2.73 -11.70
CA SER A 179 2.03 1.78 -11.86
C SER A 179 1.71 0.32 -11.50
N TYR A 180 0.55 0.07 -10.88
CA TYR A 180 0.11 -1.27 -10.45
C TYR A 180 -1.30 -1.60 -10.93
N MET A 181 -1.93 -0.68 -11.67
CA MET A 181 -3.32 -0.78 -12.06
C MET A 181 -3.55 -1.91 -13.05
N ALA A 182 -4.49 -2.79 -12.74
CA ALA A 182 -4.83 -3.91 -13.59
C ALA A 182 -5.56 -3.47 -14.88
N PRO A 183 -5.42 -4.21 -16.01
CA PRO A 183 -6.07 -3.88 -17.29
C PRO A 183 -7.59 -3.65 -17.20
N GLU A 184 -8.30 -4.41 -16.37
CA GLU A 184 -9.74 -4.25 -16.16
C GLU A 184 -10.08 -2.97 -15.39
N GLN A 185 -9.23 -2.53 -14.43
CA GLN A 185 -9.40 -1.23 -13.76
C GLN A 185 -9.23 -0.07 -14.77
N ILE A 186 -8.19 -0.14 -15.62
CA ILE A 186 -7.92 0.85 -16.65
C ILE A 186 -9.12 0.93 -17.62
N ARG A 187 -9.67 -0.23 -18.02
CA ARG A 187 -10.84 -0.33 -18.91
C ARG A 187 -12.17 -0.05 -18.20
N ARG A 188 -12.15 0.27 -16.89
CA ARG A 188 -13.33 0.54 -16.05
C ARG A 188 -14.33 -0.63 -16.03
N LYS A 189 -13.83 -1.85 -16.18
CA LYS A 189 -14.62 -3.08 -16.07
C LYS A 189 -14.83 -3.44 -14.60
N VAL A 190 -15.68 -4.44 -14.37
CA VAL A 190 -15.89 -4.99 -13.03
C VAL A 190 -14.58 -5.63 -12.55
N CYS A 191 -14.15 -5.23 -11.34
CA CYS A 191 -13.01 -5.77 -10.65
C CYS A 191 -13.43 -6.87 -9.67
N ASP A 192 -12.59 -7.87 -9.54
CA ASP A 192 -12.69 -8.92 -8.53
C ASP A 192 -11.30 -9.18 -7.90
N GLU A 193 -11.16 -10.22 -7.07
CA GLU A 193 -9.90 -10.56 -6.40
C GLU A 193 -8.70 -10.71 -7.34
N ARG A 194 -8.91 -11.07 -8.61
CA ARG A 194 -7.85 -11.23 -9.61
C ARG A 194 -7.25 -9.88 -10.05
N THR A 195 -7.95 -8.78 -9.76
CA THR A 195 -7.41 -7.43 -9.90
C THR A 195 -6.26 -7.20 -8.93
N ASP A 196 -6.44 -7.60 -7.65
CA ASP A 196 -5.38 -7.53 -6.64
C ASP A 196 -4.24 -8.53 -6.95
N VAL A 197 -4.56 -9.71 -7.51
CA VAL A 197 -3.53 -10.67 -7.98
C VAL A 197 -2.60 -10.01 -9.01
N TYR A 198 -3.15 -9.29 -10.00
CA TYR A 198 -2.34 -8.57 -10.99
C TYR A 198 -1.45 -7.51 -10.35
N ALA A 199 -2.04 -6.66 -9.52
CA ALA A 199 -1.32 -5.59 -8.86
C ALA A 199 -0.22 -6.14 -7.94
N TYR A 200 -0.50 -7.25 -7.24
CA TYR A 200 0.50 -7.92 -6.42
C TYR A 200 1.61 -8.56 -7.25
N GLY A 201 1.31 -9.10 -8.42
CA GLY A 201 2.33 -9.53 -9.39
C GLY A 201 3.29 -8.40 -9.78
N CYS A 202 2.77 -7.18 -9.98
CA CYS A 202 3.60 -5.98 -10.21
C CYS A 202 4.46 -5.62 -8.99
N VAL A 203 3.91 -5.75 -7.77
CA VAL A 203 4.66 -5.55 -6.51
C VAL A 203 5.80 -6.56 -6.39
N LEU A 204 5.54 -7.85 -6.65
CA LEU A 204 6.56 -8.90 -6.60
C LEU A 204 7.66 -8.67 -7.63
N PHE A 205 7.28 -8.25 -8.84
CA PHE A 205 8.25 -7.86 -9.86
C PHE A 205 9.18 -6.76 -9.33
N GLU A 206 8.62 -5.70 -8.75
CA GLU A 206 9.40 -4.59 -8.21
C GLU A 206 10.26 -4.99 -7.01
N LEU A 207 9.75 -5.81 -6.10
CA LEU A 207 10.54 -6.35 -4.96
C LEU A 207 11.76 -7.16 -5.43
N CYS A 208 11.64 -7.86 -6.54
CA CYS A 208 12.72 -8.68 -7.10
C CYS A 208 13.75 -7.91 -7.93
N THR A 209 13.33 -6.81 -8.56
CA THR A 209 14.12 -6.10 -9.59
C THR A 209 14.51 -4.68 -9.20
N GLY A 210 13.88 -4.13 -8.16
CA GLY A 210 14.02 -2.73 -7.76
C GLY A 210 13.28 -1.74 -8.66
N LYS A 211 12.56 -2.21 -9.70
CA LYS A 211 11.86 -1.35 -10.68
C LYS A 211 10.44 -1.89 -10.94
N PRO A 212 9.45 -1.02 -11.14
CA PRO A 212 8.13 -1.47 -11.56
C PRO A 212 8.21 -2.13 -12.97
N PRO A 213 7.29 -3.06 -13.30
CA PRO A 213 7.32 -3.79 -14.56
C PRO A 213 7.12 -2.91 -15.80
N TYR A 214 6.42 -1.80 -15.63
CA TYR A 214 6.20 -0.81 -16.68
C TYR A 214 6.49 0.60 -16.16
N THR A 215 7.10 1.40 -17.03
CA THR A 215 7.30 2.84 -16.88
C THR A 215 6.76 3.52 -18.13
N GLY A 216 6.51 4.82 -18.10
CA GLY A 216 6.02 5.56 -19.24
C GLY A 216 6.33 7.04 -19.11
N ASP A 217 6.53 7.72 -20.24
CA ASP A 217 6.85 9.15 -20.27
C ASP A 217 5.62 10.00 -19.88
N THR A 218 4.44 9.46 -20.12
CA THR A 218 3.17 10.07 -19.71
C THR A 218 2.32 9.07 -18.92
N PRO A 219 1.37 9.56 -18.10
CA PRO A 219 0.40 8.68 -17.45
C PRO A 219 -0.36 7.76 -18.42
N ASN A 220 -0.69 8.25 -19.63
CA ASN A 220 -1.41 7.45 -20.62
C ASN A 220 -0.50 6.41 -21.27
N ASP A 221 0.78 6.71 -21.52
CA ASP A 221 1.75 5.72 -22.01
C ASP A 221 1.91 4.58 -21.00
N LEU A 222 2.08 4.90 -19.71
CA LEU A 222 2.16 3.91 -18.64
C LEU A 222 0.92 2.99 -18.62
N LEU A 223 -0.29 3.56 -18.66
CA LEU A 223 -1.52 2.79 -18.70
C LEU A 223 -1.62 1.92 -19.96
N ASN A 224 -1.21 2.45 -21.12
CA ASN A 224 -1.18 1.69 -22.36
C ASN A 224 -0.22 0.49 -22.28
N ARG A 225 0.93 0.62 -21.60
CA ARG A 225 1.86 -0.50 -21.38
C ARG A 225 1.23 -1.59 -20.50
N HIS A 226 0.50 -1.23 -19.46
CA HIS A 226 -0.28 -2.21 -18.67
C HIS A 226 -1.31 -2.95 -19.52
N LEU A 227 -1.93 -2.27 -20.50
CA LEU A 227 -2.92 -2.87 -21.37
C LEU A 227 -2.33 -3.81 -22.44
N ASN A 228 -1.24 -3.39 -23.08
CA ASN A 228 -0.85 -3.92 -24.39
C ASN A 228 0.60 -4.45 -24.47
N SER A 229 1.53 -3.96 -23.64
CA SER A 229 2.92 -4.42 -23.71
C SER A 229 3.08 -5.85 -23.20
N SER A 230 4.06 -6.56 -23.74
CA SER A 230 4.48 -7.88 -23.24
C SER A 230 4.87 -7.81 -21.76
N ILE A 231 4.66 -8.90 -21.04
CA ILE A 231 5.02 -8.97 -19.62
C ILE A 231 6.55 -9.18 -19.55
N PRO A 232 7.30 -8.25 -18.92
CA PRO A 232 8.74 -8.39 -18.81
C PRO A 232 9.12 -9.58 -17.92
N SER A 233 10.26 -10.20 -18.21
CA SER A 233 10.77 -11.27 -17.34
C SER A 233 11.56 -10.70 -16.18
N PRO A 234 11.25 -11.04 -14.92
CA PRO A 234 12.06 -10.60 -13.77
C PRO A 234 13.52 -11.06 -13.88
N ILE A 235 13.78 -12.23 -14.49
CA ILE A 235 15.12 -12.79 -14.64
C ILE A 235 16.04 -11.88 -15.48
N SER A 236 15.48 -11.13 -16.44
CA SER A 236 16.25 -10.18 -17.25
C SER A 236 16.84 -9.01 -16.43
N TYR A 237 16.32 -8.77 -15.24
CA TYR A 237 16.77 -7.71 -14.32
C TYR A 237 17.55 -8.26 -13.12
N ASN A 238 17.23 -9.50 -12.72
CA ASN A 238 17.88 -10.17 -11.60
C ASN A 238 17.98 -11.68 -11.91
N ASN A 239 19.15 -12.12 -12.37
CA ASN A 239 19.40 -13.50 -12.79
C ASN A 239 19.41 -14.51 -11.62
N ASN A 240 19.39 -14.04 -10.37
CA ASN A 240 19.28 -14.90 -9.20
C ASN A 240 17.82 -15.34 -8.91
N ILE A 241 16.82 -14.75 -9.56
CA ILE A 241 15.42 -15.16 -9.42
C ILE A 241 15.26 -16.54 -10.07
N SER A 242 14.59 -17.47 -9.39
CA SER A 242 14.30 -18.79 -9.94
C SER A 242 13.33 -18.71 -11.13
N LYS A 243 13.43 -19.65 -12.04
CA LYS A 243 12.54 -19.75 -13.21
C LYS A 243 11.08 -19.92 -12.78
N ASP A 244 10.85 -20.72 -11.75
CA ASP A 244 9.50 -21.02 -11.24
C ASP A 244 8.86 -19.76 -10.66
N PHE A 245 9.59 -19.01 -9.83
CA PHE A 245 9.07 -17.76 -9.28
C PHE A 245 8.83 -16.70 -10.37
N ALA A 246 9.73 -16.59 -11.34
CA ALA A 246 9.52 -15.70 -12.49
C ALA A 246 8.26 -16.04 -13.28
N ASN A 247 7.98 -17.35 -13.46
CA ASN A 247 6.76 -17.81 -14.14
C ASN A 247 5.50 -17.48 -13.33
N ILE A 248 5.52 -17.65 -12.00
CA ILE A 248 4.42 -17.25 -11.12
C ILE A 248 4.15 -15.74 -11.26
N ILE A 249 5.17 -14.88 -11.15
CA ILE A 249 5.02 -13.43 -11.33
C ILE A 249 4.40 -13.10 -12.69
N LYS A 250 4.88 -13.75 -13.76
CA LYS A 250 4.34 -13.53 -15.11
C LYS A 250 2.88 -13.96 -15.24
N SER A 251 2.49 -15.09 -14.68
CA SER A 251 1.09 -15.56 -14.69
C SER A 251 0.17 -14.59 -13.96
N MET A 252 0.58 -14.10 -12.78
CA MET A 252 -0.16 -13.09 -12.04
C MET A 252 -0.39 -11.81 -12.86
N MET A 253 0.58 -11.41 -13.69
CA MET A 253 0.53 -10.22 -14.53
C MET A 253 -0.15 -10.44 -15.90
N ALA A 254 -0.79 -11.59 -16.13
CA ALA A 254 -1.53 -11.84 -17.35
C ALA A 254 -2.60 -10.77 -17.60
N LYS A 255 -2.77 -10.38 -18.88
CA LYS A 255 -3.64 -9.25 -19.24
C LYS A 255 -5.11 -9.56 -19.05
N LYS A 256 -5.53 -10.79 -19.28
CA LYS A 256 -6.89 -11.25 -19.01
C LYS A 256 -6.96 -11.82 -17.60
N PRO A 257 -7.96 -11.46 -16.80
CA PRO A 257 -8.12 -12.02 -15.45
C PRO A 257 -8.20 -13.55 -15.42
N ASP A 258 -8.79 -14.17 -16.43
CA ASP A 258 -8.96 -15.64 -16.52
C ASP A 258 -7.65 -16.40 -16.76
N ASP A 259 -6.60 -15.70 -17.22
CA ASP A 259 -5.26 -16.28 -17.45
C ASP A 259 -4.36 -16.15 -16.19
N ARG A 260 -4.88 -15.59 -15.09
CA ARG A 260 -4.17 -15.43 -13.79
C ARG A 260 -4.56 -16.54 -12.82
N PRO A 261 -3.79 -16.76 -11.74
CA PRO A 261 -4.28 -17.53 -10.59
C PRO A 261 -5.67 -17.03 -10.19
N ALA A 262 -6.62 -17.95 -10.02
CA ALA A 262 -8.01 -17.58 -9.76
C ALA A 262 -8.20 -16.91 -8.40
N SER A 263 -7.24 -17.09 -7.49
CA SER A 263 -7.26 -16.50 -6.15
C SER A 263 -5.86 -16.36 -5.56
N MET A 264 -5.74 -15.57 -4.50
CA MET A 264 -4.51 -15.52 -3.70
C MET A 264 -4.20 -16.86 -3.00
N TRP A 265 -5.19 -17.74 -2.82
CA TRP A 265 -4.94 -19.09 -2.31
C TRP A 265 -4.12 -19.93 -3.29
N GLU A 266 -4.47 -19.92 -4.57
CA GLU A 266 -3.68 -20.62 -5.60
C GLU A 266 -2.25 -20.10 -5.66
N PHE A 267 -2.09 -18.77 -5.68
CA PHE A 267 -0.76 -18.16 -5.60
C PHE A 267 0.03 -18.64 -4.38
N LEU A 268 -0.58 -18.62 -3.17
CA LEU A 268 0.10 -19.07 -1.93
C LEU A 268 0.50 -20.55 -1.98
N LYS A 269 -0.36 -21.39 -2.55
CA LYS A 269 -0.06 -22.81 -2.75
C LYS A 269 1.15 -23.00 -3.66
N ASP A 270 1.19 -22.29 -4.78
CA ASP A 270 2.26 -22.43 -5.77
C ASP A 270 3.59 -21.88 -5.24
N VAL A 271 3.57 -20.72 -4.58
CA VAL A 271 4.80 -20.08 -4.09
C VAL A 271 5.44 -20.82 -2.91
N ARG A 272 4.64 -21.48 -2.06
CA ARG A 272 5.14 -22.30 -0.94
C ARG A 272 5.91 -23.53 -1.38
N GLY A 273 5.65 -24.02 -2.60
CA GLY A 273 6.28 -25.20 -3.16
C GLY A 273 7.62 -24.96 -3.86
N ILE A 274 8.10 -23.73 -3.95
CA ILE A 274 9.27 -23.37 -4.74
C ILE A 274 10.30 -22.55 -3.97
N SER A 275 11.55 -22.51 -4.47
CA SER A 275 12.54 -21.52 -4.05
C SER A 275 12.39 -20.25 -4.86
N LEU A 276 12.37 -19.08 -4.21
CA LEU A 276 12.25 -17.80 -4.92
C LEU A 276 13.55 -17.44 -5.68
N PHE A 277 14.70 -17.91 -5.18
CA PHE A 277 16.02 -17.60 -5.72
C PHE A 277 16.81 -18.87 -6.05
N ASN A 278 17.68 -18.79 -7.06
CA ASN A 278 18.65 -19.83 -7.40
C ASN A 278 19.71 -19.99 -6.30
N LYS A 279 20.13 -18.85 -5.71
CA LYS A 279 21.02 -18.79 -4.54
C LYS A 279 20.37 -17.93 -3.47
N ARG A 280 20.24 -18.47 -2.25
CA ARG A 280 19.60 -17.74 -1.14
C ARG A 280 20.33 -16.43 -0.85
N PRO A 281 19.65 -15.28 -0.89
CA PRO A 281 20.25 -13.99 -0.55
C PRO A 281 20.68 -13.95 0.91
N ARG A 282 21.79 -13.25 1.19
CA ARG A 282 22.28 -13.03 2.56
C ARG A 282 21.80 -11.68 3.06
N LYS A 283 21.60 -11.56 4.37
CA LYS A 283 21.30 -10.27 4.99
C LYS A 283 22.47 -9.31 4.74
N PRO A 284 22.24 -8.09 4.24
CA PRO A 284 23.27 -7.06 4.12
C PRO A 284 23.95 -6.77 5.46
N LYS A 285 25.21 -6.32 5.43
CA LYS A 285 25.94 -5.93 6.67
C LYS A 285 25.26 -4.75 7.37
N GLU A 286 24.76 -3.78 6.58
CA GLU A 286 23.95 -2.66 7.06
C GLU A 286 22.53 -2.85 6.55
N SER A 287 21.59 -2.95 7.47
CA SER A 287 20.18 -3.09 7.12
C SER A 287 19.54 -1.71 6.99
N VAL A 288 18.63 -1.56 6.03
CA VAL A 288 17.78 -0.36 5.88
C VAL A 288 16.99 -0.04 7.17
N PHE A 289 16.74 -1.05 7.99
CA PHE A 289 16.04 -0.92 9.26
C PHE A 289 16.96 -0.44 10.41
N ASP A 290 18.26 -0.65 10.33
CA ASP A 290 19.21 -0.21 11.37
C ASP A 290 19.31 1.32 11.41
N ASN A 291 19.10 1.98 10.26
CA ASN A 291 19.10 3.45 10.12
C ASN A 291 17.72 4.10 10.33
N SER A 292 16.63 3.33 10.44
CA SER A 292 15.28 3.89 10.62
C SER A 292 15.07 4.57 11.96
N SER A 293 15.81 4.18 13.00
CA SER A 293 15.85 4.88 14.29
C SER A 293 16.63 6.21 14.25
N SER A 294 17.39 6.44 13.18
CA SER A 294 18.26 7.62 12.97
C SER A 294 17.74 8.58 11.89
N ILE A 295 16.53 8.44 11.40
CA ILE A 295 15.90 9.47 10.54
C ILE A 295 15.53 10.69 11.42
N LYS A 296 16.56 11.28 12.00
CA LYS A 296 16.66 12.70 12.31
C LYS A 296 16.85 13.39 10.96
N GLY A 297 15.80 13.89 10.35
CA GLY A 297 15.95 14.62 9.10
C GLY A 297 14.79 14.50 8.12
N ALA A 298 13.54 14.48 8.62
CA ALA A 298 12.41 14.89 7.80
C ALA A 298 12.46 16.39 7.43
N ASP A 299 13.42 17.13 8.00
CA ASP A 299 13.57 18.58 7.78
C ASP A 299 14.15 18.95 6.42
N ASP A 300 14.88 18.07 5.74
CA ASP A 300 15.49 18.39 4.44
C ASP A 300 14.55 18.23 3.23
N MET A 301 13.33 17.76 3.40
CA MET A 301 12.34 17.66 2.32
C MET A 301 11.25 18.73 2.36
N ILE A 302 11.31 19.66 3.30
CA ILE A 302 10.42 20.84 3.35
C ILE A 302 11.11 22.02 2.68
N LYS A 303 11.39 21.96 1.38
CA LYS A 303 11.51 23.19 0.59
C LYS A 303 10.10 23.78 0.50
N LYS A 304 9.82 24.78 1.35
CA LYS A 304 8.66 25.66 1.20
C LYS A 304 8.61 26.16 -0.23
N PRO A 305 7.46 26.10 -0.93
CA PRO A 305 7.30 26.93 -2.12
C PRO A 305 7.44 28.38 -1.66
N LYS A 306 8.35 29.12 -2.28
CA LYS A 306 8.44 30.56 -2.10
C LYS A 306 7.09 31.15 -2.50
N ALA A 307 6.42 31.78 -1.56
CA ALA A 307 5.32 32.68 -1.85
C ALA A 307 5.92 33.91 -2.56
N GLY A 308 5.81 33.93 -3.86
CA GLY A 308 5.92 35.13 -4.64
C GLY A 308 4.57 35.80 -4.62
N PHE A 309 4.37 36.76 -3.77
CA PHE A 309 3.42 37.83 -3.96
C PHE A 309 4.21 38.97 -4.58
N ASP A 310 4.06 39.17 -5.87
CA ASP A 310 4.34 40.43 -6.50
C ASP A 310 3.08 41.29 -6.35
N GLU A 311 3.19 42.30 -5.51
CA GLU A 311 2.37 43.50 -5.57
C GLU A 311 2.85 44.26 -6.80
N GLU A 312 1.98 44.53 -7.76
CA GLU A 312 2.07 45.72 -8.63
C GLU A 312 0.65 46.19 -8.96
N ASP A 313 0.42 47.35 -8.45
CA ASP A 313 -0.34 48.53 -8.83
C ASP A 313 -0.95 48.52 -10.26
N GLU A 314 -2.21 48.81 -10.36
CA GLU A 314 -3.05 49.89 -10.91
C GLU A 314 -4.49 49.44 -11.16
#